data_8f786f46566e32a55121c1a4ec18eae8
#
_entry.id   8f786f46566e32a55121c1a4ec18eae8
#
_cell.length_a   1.000
_cell.length_b   1.000
_cell.length_c   1.000
_cell.angle_alpha   90.00
_cell.angle_beta   90.00
_cell.angle_gamma   90.00
#
_symmetry.space_group_name_H-M   'P 1'
#
loop_
_entity.id
_entity.type
_entity.pdbx_description
1 polymer ?
#
loop_
_entity_poly.entity_id
_entity_poly.type
_entity_poly.pdbx_seq_one_letter_code
_entity_poly.pdbx_strand_id
1 'polypeptide(L)'
;MTLPTSRAAKPRPAKKTLDRDAWLKKALDILFAHGISQVKIEVIARKLKLTKGSFYWHFRNRDDLLRSMVEWWRENQLRFISGLTHSHADPQGIIRAVITFTQHTEDSNHDIAMREFARFNKQAARAVAEVDQLRVSYLSEMFLAAGFDPLEASLRARALYFYQVGEYTTSLAPEPSEREEMAEKLYRLLVRAPTS
;
A
#
# COMPACT_ATOMS: atom_id res chain seq x y z
N MET A 1 -0.30 62.77 37.98
CA MET A 1 -0.84 61.47 38.41
C MET A 1 -1.09 60.67 37.14
N THR A 2 -0.04 59.93 36.65
CA THR A 2 -0.02 59.23 35.37
C THR A 2 -0.25 57.77 35.65
N LEU A 3 -1.30 57.20 35.04
CA LEU A 3 -1.65 55.77 35.13
C LEU A 3 -0.71 54.93 34.28
N PRO A 4 -0.33 53.71 34.71
CA PRO A 4 0.53 52.84 33.95
C PRO A 4 -0.27 52.12 32.85
N THR A 5 0.24 52.22 31.59
CA THR A 5 -0.25 51.47 30.44
C THR A 5 -0.03 49.97 30.57
N SER A 6 -1.13 49.22 30.60
CA SER A 6 -1.15 47.77 30.58
C SER A 6 -0.56 47.25 29.27
N ARG A 7 0.55 46.49 29.37
CA ARG A 7 1.21 45.82 28.25
C ARG A 7 0.42 44.56 27.89
N ALA A 8 -0.38 44.62 26.83
CA ALA A 8 -1.12 43.50 26.31
C ALA A 8 -0.14 42.35 25.92
N ALA A 9 -0.34 41.20 26.53
CA ALA A 9 0.43 39.99 26.23
C ALA A 9 0.14 39.52 24.78
N LYS A 10 1.20 39.36 23.95
CA LYS A 10 1.08 38.81 22.62
C LYS A 10 0.44 37.43 22.71
N PRO A 11 -0.56 37.10 21.87
CA PRO A 11 -1.14 35.78 21.82
C PRO A 11 -0.05 34.74 21.45
N ARG A 12 0.08 33.69 22.24
CA ARG A 12 0.93 32.52 21.90
C ARG A 12 0.41 31.97 20.59
N PRO A 13 1.32 31.69 19.59
CA PRO A 13 0.91 31.03 18.37
C PRO A 13 0.25 29.70 18.71
N ALA A 14 -0.94 29.47 18.19
CA ALA A 14 -1.67 28.22 18.34
C ALA A 14 -0.73 27.09 17.92
N LYS A 15 -0.40 26.19 18.84
CA LYS A 15 0.33 24.95 18.52
C LYS A 15 -0.47 24.24 17.44
N LYS A 16 0.09 24.15 16.22
CA LYS A 16 -0.42 23.31 15.17
C LYS A 16 -0.47 21.88 15.72
N THR A 17 -1.62 21.47 16.23
CA THR A 17 -1.88 20.07 16.55
C THR A 17 -1.99 19.38 15.20
N LEU A 18 -0.92 18.71 14.77
CA LEU A 18 -0.99 17.77 13.66
C LEU A 18 -1.99 16.70 14.09
N ASP A 19 -2.93 16.40 13.19
CA ASP A 19 -3.99 15.41 13.44
C ASP A 19 -3.46 13.98 13.51
N ARG A 20 -4.33 13.05 13.84
CA ARG A 20 -4.05 11.61 13.90
C ARG A 20 -3.46 11.09 12.57
N ASP A 21 -3.94 11.62 11.45
CA ASP A 21 -3.54 11.19 10.10
C ASP A 21 -2.10 11.59 9.77
N ALA A 22 -1.63 12.73 10.26
CA ALA A 22 -0.23 13.14 10.10
C ALA A 22 0.74 12.18 10.83
N TRP A 23 0.37 11.70 12.02
CA TRP A 23 1.12 10.68 12.74
C TRP A 23 1.13 9.35 12.00
N LEU A 24 -0.04 8.91 11.53
CA LEU A 24 -0.22 7.68 10.79
C LEU A 24 0.58 7.70 9.48
N LYS A 25 0.44 8.74 8.68
CA LYS A 25 1.19 8.91 7.43
C LYS A 25 2.69 8.90 7.67
N LYS A 26 3.17 9.62 8.68
CA LYS A 26 4.61 9.63 9.00
C LYS A 26 5.12 8.26 9.47
N ALA A 27 4.30 7.50 10.21
CA ALA A 27 4.65 6.14 10.61
C ALA A 27 4.73 5.20 9.40
N LEU A 28 3.81 5.32 8.44
CA LEU A 28 3.82 4.57 7.19
C LEU A 28 5.05 4.93 6.34
N ASP A 29 5.37 6.22 6.16
CA ASP A 29 6.59 6.65 5.47
C ASP A 29 7.85 6.00 6.07
N ILE A 30 7.92 5.89 7.40
CA ILE A 30 9.04 5.27 8.09
C ILE A 30 9.05 3.75 7.87
N LEU A 31 7.88 3.10 7.94
CA LEU A 31 7.76 1.68 7.69
C LEU A 31 8.27 1.34 6.29
N PHE A 32 7.80 2.07 5.28
CA PHE A 32 8.09 1.78 3.88
C PHE A 32 9.55 2.08 3.51
N ALA A 33 10.13 3.12 4.10
CA ALA A 33 11.53 3.48 3.81
C ALA A 33 12.57 2.74 4.67
N HIS A 34 12.23 2.32 5.89
CA HIS A 34 13.22 1.88 6.89
C HIS A 34 12.80 0.64 7.69
N GLY A 35 11.65 0.06 7.38
CA GLY A 35 11.12 -1.13 8.06
C GLY A 35 10.54 -0.86 9.45
N ILE A 36 9.89 -1.89 10.01
CA ILE A 36 9.11 -1.81 11.26
C ILE A 36 9.96 -1.49 12.51
N SER A 37 11.23 -1.84 12.51
CA SER A 37 12.14 -1.56 13.62
C SER A 37 12.36 -0.06 13.87
N GLN A 38 12.19 0.76 12.84
CA GLN A 38 12.32 2.22 12.90
C GLN A 38 11.01 2.93 13.22
N VAL A 39 9.88 2.25 13.22
CA VAL A 39 8.58 2.81 13.63
C VAL A 39 8.54 2.93 15.15
N LYS A 40 9.21 3.98 15.66
CA LYS A 40 9.28 4.32 17.09
C LYS A 40 8.62 5.69 17.32
N ILE A 41 7.87 5.83 18.43
CA ILE A 41 7.14 7.06 18.76
C ILE A 41 8.09 8.27 18.78
N GLU A 42 9.30 8.10 19.35
CA GLU A 42 10.31 9.15 19.42
C GLU A 42 10.82 9.58 18.04
N VAL A 43 11.00 8.63 17.13
CA VAL A 43 11.45 8.90 15.75
C VAL A 43 10.37 9.67 14.99
N ILE A 44 9.11 9.23 15.11
CA ILE A 44 7.97 9.90 14.47
C ILE A 44 7.81 11.31 15.01
N ALA A 45 7.79 11.49 16.35
CA ALA A 45 7.67 12.77 17.02
C ALA A 45 8.75 13.77 16.55
N ARG A 46 10.00 13.32 16.51
CA ARG A 46 11.14 14.13 16.02
C ARG A 46 10.97 14.56 14.56
N LYS A 47 10.57 13.63 13.67
CA LYS A 47 10.33 13.93 12.25
C LYS A 47 9.16 14.91 12.06
N LEU A 48 8.14 14.84 12.91
CA LEU A 48 7.01 15.77 12.91
C LEU A 48 7.28 17.09 13.65
N LYS A 49 8.45 17.22 14.33
CA LYS A 49 8.79 18.36 15.20
C LYS A 49 7.76 18.54 16.35
N LEU A 50 7.27 17.44 16.90
CA LEU A 50 6.31 17.37 18.00
C LEU A 50 6.93 16.75 19.24
N THR A 51 6.22 16.86 20.37
CA THR A 51 6.58 16.18 21.62
C THR A 51 6.03 14.76 21.62
N LYS A 52 6.72 13.84 22.32
CA LYS A 52 6.23 12.48 22.56
C LYS A 52 4.85 12.47 23.25
N GLY A 53 4.57 13.47 24.12
CA GLY A 53 3.28 13.59 24.80
C GLY A 53 2.11 13.84 23.84
N SER A 54 2.34 14.55 22.71
CA SER A 54 1.27 14.78 21.72
C SER A 54 0.83 13.52 20.98
N PHE A 55 1.63 12.46 20.92
CA PHE A 55 1.26 11.14 20.41
C PHE A 55 0.06 10.56 21.15
N TYR A 56 0.07 10.60 22.47
CA TYR A 56 -0.94 10.00 23.34
C TYR A 56 -2.31 10.68 23.30
N TRP A 57 -2.42 11.84 22.62
CA TRP A 57 -3.71 12.45 22.29
C TRP A 57 -4.42 11.72 21.13
N HIS A 58 -3.69 10.98 20.32
CA HIS A 58 -4.17 10.34 19.09
C HIS A 58 -4.17 8.81 19.14
N PHE A 59 -3.22 8.22 19.87
CA PHE A 59 -3.03 6.78 19.98
C PHE A 59 -2.78 6.37 21.42
N ARG A 60 -3.41 5.29 21.85
CA ARG A 60 -3.26 4.75 23.22
C ARG A 60 -1.83 4.29 23.51
N ASN A 61 -1.22 3.65 22.53
CA ASN A 61 0.14 3.11 22.59
C ASN A 61 0.67 2.82 21.17
N ARG A 62 1.90 2.31 21.07
CA ARG A 62 2.50 1.93 19.79
C ARG A 62 1.69 0.87 19.05
N ASP A 63 1.10 -0.11 19.74
CA ASP A 63 0.33 -1.18 19.11
C ASP A 63 -0.96 -0.66 18.47
N ASP A 64 -1.56 0.37 19.06
CA ASP A 64 -2.70 1.06 18.48
C ASP A 64 -2.34 1.78 17.16
N LEU A 65 -1.18 2.42 17.12
CA LEU A 65 -0.63 2.97 15.88
C LEU A 65 -0.38 1.87 14.85
N LEU A 66 0.26 0.76 15.23
CA LEU A 66 0.54 -0.35 14.31
C LEU A 66 -0.73 -0.97 13.73
N ARG A 67 -1.78 -1.14 14.53
CA ARG A 67 -3.10 -1.57 14.04
C ARG A 67 -3.65 -0.60 12.99
N SER A 68 -3.58 0.68 13.26
CA SER A 68 -4.05 1.72 12.34
C SER A 68 -3.26 1.75 11.02
N MET A 69 -1.95 1.44 11.07
CA MET A 69 -1.12 1.32 9.86
C MET A 69 -1.55 0.13 8.99
N VAL A 70 -1.81 -1.02 9.62
CA VAL A 70 -2.28 -2.24 8.90
C VAL A 70 -3.64 -1.98 8.27
N GLU A 71 -4.57 -1.38 9.01
CA GLU A 71 -5.91 -1.08 8.50
C GLU A 71 -5.86 -0.07 7.35
N TRP A 72 -5.07 0.99 7.48
CA TRP A 72 -4.88 1.97 6.41
C TRP A 72 -4.33 1.32 5.13
N TRP A 73 -3.31 0.45 5.26
CA TRP A 73 -2.74 -0.26 4.11
C TRP A 73 -3.80 -1.15 3.45
N ARG A 74 -4.51 -1.95 4.25
CA ARG A 74 -5.59 -2.84 3.78
C ARG A 74 -6.66 -2.06 3.02
N GLU A 75 -7.20 -1.00 3.61
CA GLU A 75 -8.20 -0.14 2.98
C GLU A 75 -7.69 0.49 1.68
N ASN A 76 -6.43 0.89 1.64
CA ASN A 76 -5.82 1.44 0.45
C ASN A 76 -5.74 0.41 -0.68
N GLN A 77 -5.41 -0.85 -0.37
CA GLN A 77 -5.42 -1.95 -1.34
C GLN A 77 -6.83 -2.24 -1.87
N LEU A 78 -7.84 -2.22 -1.00
CA LEU A 78 -9.23 -2.41 -1.41
C LEU A 78 -9.72 -1.28 -2.35
N ARG A 79 -9.38 -0.03 -2.02
CA ARG A 79 -9.70 1.11 -2.89
C ARG A 79 -9.02 1.01 -4.25
N PHE A 80 -7.77 0.56 -4.28
CA PHE A 80 -7.06 0.34 -5.53
C PHE A 80 -7.77 -0.71 -6.40
N ILE A 81 -8.09 -1.89 -5.85
CA ILE A 81 -8.80 -2.95 -6.58
C ILE A 81 -10.14 -2.44 -7.11
N SER A 82 -10.94 -1.77 -6.28
CA SER A 82 -12.23 -1.20 -6.71
C SER A 82 -12.06 -0.11 -7.78
N GLY A 83 -10.99 0.67 -7.72
CA GLY A 83 -10.67 1.71 -8.71
C GLY A 83 -10.39 1.15 -10.11
N LEU A 84 -9.77 -0.02 -10.20
CA LEU A 84 -9.51 -0.69 -11.49
C LEU A 84 -10.81 -0.97 -12.25
N THR A 85 -11.87 -1.41 -11.55
CA THR A 85 -13.19 -1.69 -12.16
C THR A 85 -13.84 -0.44 -12.75
N HIS A 86 -13.58 0.74 -12.16
CA HIS A 86 -14.15 2.01 -12.65
C HIS A 86 -13.35 2.64 -13.79
N SER A 87 -12.07 2.29 -13.91
CA SER A 87 -11.15 2.93 -14.85
C SER A 87 -11.11 2.25 -16.22
N HIS A 88 -11.52 0.98 -16.31
CA HIS A 88 -11.41 0.18 -17.53
C HIS A 88 -12.76 -0.49 -17.83
N ALA A 89 -13.23 -0.35 -19.05
CA ALA A 89 -14.54 -0.84 -19.47
C ALA A 89 -14.55 -2.35 -19.82
N ASP A 90 -13.37 -2.94 -20.02
CA ASP A 90 -13.27 -4.34 -20.47
C ASP A 90 -12.26 -5.15 -19.60
N PRO A 91 -12.50 -6.47 -19.44
CA PRO A 91 -11.66 -7.34 -18.63
C PRO A 91 -10.20 -7.42 -19.08
N GLN A 92 -9.96 -7.39 -20.38
CA GLN A 92 -8.61 -7.46 -20.94
C GLN A 92 -7.84 -6.19 -20.69
N GLY A 93 -8.49 -5.02 -20.75
CA GLY A 93 -7.93 -3.73 -20.35
C GLY A 93 -7.53 -3.70 -18.88
N ILE A 94 -8.33 -4.30 -17.98
CA ILE A 94 -8.01 -4.45 -16.55
C ILE A 94 -6.78 -5.33 -16.37
N ILE A 95 -6.73 -6.51 -17.01
CA ILE A 95 -5.57 -7.41 -16.93
C ILE A 95 -4.29 -6.70 -17.39
N ARG A 96 -4.36 -5.98 -18.52
CA ARG A 96 -3.23 -5.20 -19.05
C ARG A 96 -2.80 -4.11 -18.06
N ALA A 97 -3.75 -3.35 -17.50
CA ALA A 97 -3.48 -2.31 -16.53
C ALA A 97 -2.79 -2.85 -15.26
N VAL A 98 -3.23 -4.00 -14.76
CA VAL A 98 -2.61 -4.66 -13.61
C VAL A 98 -1.17 -5.07 -13.92
N ILE A 99 -0.89 -5.63 -15.10
CA ILE A 99 0.47 -6.00 -15.51
C ILE A 99 1.38 -4.77 -15.57
N THR A 100 0.88 -3.67 -16.15
CA THR A 100 1.66 -2.42 -16.30
C THR A 100 1.87 -1.71 -14.96
N PHE A 101 0.88 -1.75 -14.05
CA PHE A 101 0.94 -1.04 -12.75
C PHE A 101 2.06 -1.55 -11.85
N THR A 102 2.31 -2.86 -11.83
CA THR A 102 3.37 -3.45 -10.98
C THR A 102 4.78 -3.08 -11.39
N GLN A 103 4.95 -2.46 -12.52
CA GLN A 103 6.25 -1.92 -12.95
C GLN A 103 6.64 -0.61 -12.25
N HIS A 104 5.75 -0.01 -11.45
CA HIS A 104 6.01 1.21 -10.70
C HIS A 104 6.48 0.89 -9.26
N THR A 105 7.74 1.19 -8.99
CA THR A 105 8.51 0.75 -7.82
C THR A 105 8.04 1.25 -6.44
N GLU A 106 7.29 2.35 -6.32
CA GLU A 106 6.91 2.91 -5.02
C GLU A 106 5.85 2.06 -4.29
N ASP A 107 4.82 1.59 -5.02
CA ASP A 107 3.75 0.77 -4.42
C ASP A 107 4.24 -0.64 -4.06
N SER A 108 5.22 -1.17 -4.81
CA SER A 108 5.87 -2.44 -4.50
C SER A 108 6.61 -2.39 -3.16
N ASN A 109 7.25 -1.27 -2.82
CA ASN A 109 7.92 -1.10 -1.53
C ASN A 109 6.95 -1.15 -0.35
N HIS A 110 5.72 -0.67 -0.52
CA HIS A 110 4.67 -0.74 0.50
C HIS A 110 4.25 -2.20 0.76
N ASP A 111 4.11 -2.98 -0.28
CA ASP A 111 3.75 -4.40 -0.20
C ASP A 111 4.87 -5.20 0.47
N ILE A 112 6.12 -5.01 0.06
CA ILE A 112 7.31 -5.64 0.67
C ILE A 112 7.37 -5.34 2.16
N ALA A 113 7.31 -4.07 2.55
CA ALA A 113 7.41 -3.65 3.95
C ALA A 113 6.28 -4.22 4.82
N MET A 114 5.06 -4.32 4.26
CA MET A 114 3.93 -4.93 4.97
C MET A 114 4.09 -6.45 5.10
N ARG A 115 4.60 -7.14 4.08
CA ARG A 115 4.92 -8.58 4.13
C ARG A 115 6.02 -8.89 5.14
N GLU A 116 7.07 -8.07 5.20
CA GLU A 116 8.11 -8.20 6.22
C GLU A 116 7.53 -8.00 7.64
N PHE A 117 6.69 -7.00 7.84
CA PHE A 117 6.01 -6.78 9.11
C PHE A 117 5.08 -7.96 9.48
N ALA A 118 4.41 -8.55 8.50
CA ALA A 118 3.52 -9.70 8.67
C ALA A 118 4.23 -10.94 9.24
N ARG A 119 5.55 -11.10 9.04
CA ARG A 119 6.32 -12.22 9.60
C ARG A 119 6.32 -12.25 11.14
N PHE A 120 6.12 -11.10 11.77
CA PHE A 120 6.20 -10.94 13.23
C PHE A 120 4.91 -10.37 13.85
N ASN A 121 3.89 -10.08 13.02
CA ASN A 121 2.63 -9.50 13.48
C ASN A 121 1.43 -10.24 12.88
N LYS A 122 0.65 -10.91 13.74
CA LYS A 122 -0.51 -11.74 13.30
C LYS A 122 -1.59 -10.92 12.59
N GLN A 123 -1.80 -9.66 12.97
CA GLN A 123 -2.81 -8.82 12.35
C GLN A 123 -2.35 -8.40 10.93
N ALA A 124 -1.10 -8.00 10.77
CA ALA A 124 -0.52 -7.73 9.46
C ALA A 124 -0.55 -8.99 8.56
N ALA A 125 -0.23 -10.16 9.12
CA ALA A 125 -0.30 -11.43 8.38
C ALA A 125 -1.71 -11.74 7.86
N ARG A 126 -2.74 -11.51 8.68
CA ARG A 126 -4.15 -11.67 8.26
C ARG A 126 -4.53 -10.67 7.17
N ALA A 127 -4.16 -9.41 7.32
CA ALA A 127 -4.44 -8.36 6.34
C ALA A 127 -3.76 -8.65 4.99
N VAL A 128 -2.49 -9.09 5.00
CA VAL A 128 -1.78 -9.50 3.79
C VAL A 128 -2.49 -10.68 3.13
N ALA A 129 -2.82 -11.73 3.88
CA ALA A 129 -3.52 -12.90 3.32
C ALA A 129 -4.90 -12.54 2.73
N GLU A 130 -5.65 -11.66 3.37
CA GLU A 130 -6.93 -11.15 2.86
C GLU A 130 -6.76 -10.39 1.55
N VAL A 131 -5.80 -9.48 1.48
CA VAL A 131 -5.51 -8.71 0.26
C VAL A 131 -5.01 -9.62 -0.87
N ASP A 132 -4.15 -10.59 -0.58
CA ASP A 132 -3.66 -11.57 -1.55
C ASP A 132 -4.83 -12.37 -2.16
N GLN A 133 -5.73 -12.85 -1.30
CA GLN A 133 -6.92 -13.60 -1.74
C GLN A 133 -7.83 -12.74 -2.63
N LEU A 134 -8.08 -11.49 -2.23
CA LEU A 134 -8.90 -10.57 -3.01
C LEU A 134 -8.30 -10.24 -4.37
N ARG A 135 -6.99 -10.02 -4.45
CA ARG A 135 -6.28 -9.78 -5.72
C ARG A 135 -6.42 -10.95 -6.67
N VAL A 136 -6.18 -12.18 -6.17
CA VAL A 136 -6.30 -13.40 -6.99
C VAL A 136 -7.74 -13.63 -7.41
N SER A 137 -8.74 -13.45 -6.50
CA SER A 137 -10.15 -13.61 -6.85
C SER A 137 -10.58 -12.60 -7.92
N TYR A 138 -10.21 -11.32 -7.75
CA TYR A 138 -10.52 -10.28 -8.72
C TYR A 138 -9.93 -10.56 -10.11
N LEU A 139 -8.65 -10.96 -10.17
CA LEU A 139 -8.01 -11.37 -11.43
C LEU A 139 -8.69 -12.58 -12.05
N SER A 140 -9.10 -13.57 -11.24
CA SER A 140 -9.83 -14.75 -11.72
C SER A 140 -11.16 -14.36 -12.36
N GLU A 141 -11.90 -13.44 -11.76
CA GLU A 141 -13.13 -12.88 -12.35
C GLU A 141 -12.87 -12.18 -13.69
N MET A 142 -11.75 -11.45 -13.81
CA MET A 142 -11.37 -10.78 -15.07
C MET A 142 -11.03 -11.79 -16.17
N PHE A 143 -10.32 -12.88 -15.86
CA PHE A 143 -10.05 -13.95 -16.83
C PHE A 143 -11.33 -14.72 -17.22
N LEU A 144 -12.24 -14.97 -16.25
CA LEU A 144 -13.56 -15.55 -16.56
C LEU A 144 -14.35 -14.65 -17.53
N ALA A 145 -14.40 -13.36 -17.24
CA ALA A 145 -15.08 -12.38 -18.09
C ALA A 145 -14.41 -12.21 -19.48
N ALA A 146 -13.11 -12.51 -19.57
CA ALA A 146 -12.39 -12.57 -20.84
C ALA A 146 -12.63 -13.86 -21.65
N GLY A 147 -13.44 -14.80 -21.13
CA GLY A 147 -13.90 -16.02 -21.83
C GLY A 147 -13.12 -17.30 -21.53
N PHE A 148 -12.24 -17.30 -20.52
CA PHE A 148 -11.54 -18.52 -20.10
C PHE A 148 -12.44 -19.39 -19.19
N ASP A 149 -12.25 -20.71 -19.21
CA ASP A 149 -12.95 -21.59 -18.28
C ASP A 149 -12.52 -21.34 -16.83
N PRO A 150 -13.32 -21.76 -15.81
CA PRO A 150 -13.05 -21.42 -14.41
C PRO A 150 -11.70 -21.90 -13.89
N LEU A 151 -11.22 -23.08 -14.29
CA LEU A 151 -9.94 -23.60 -13.84
C LEU A 151 -8.78 -22.82 -14.48
N GLU A 152 -8.87 -22.57 -15.79
CA GLU A 152 -7.87 -21.80 -16.53
C GLU A 152 -7.82 -20.35 -16.05
N ALA A 153 -8.96 -19.70 -15.81
CA ALA A 153 -9.05 -18.35 -15.26
C ALA A 153 -8.34 -18.25 -13.90
N SER A 154 -8.60 -19.22 -13.00
CA SER A 154 -7.94 -19.29 -11.70
C SER A 154 -6.43 -19.51 -11.83
N LEU A 155 -5.99 -20.37 -12.72
CA LEU A 155 -4.57 -20.64 -12.95
C LEU A 155 -3.83 -19.40 -13.48
N ARG A 156 -4.41 -18.72 -14.49
CA ARG A 156 -3.85 -17.49 -15.09
C ARG A 156 -3.77 -16.35 -14.07
N ALA A 157 -4.82 -16.18 -13.25
CA ALA A 157 -4.85 -15.21 -12.17
C ALA A 157 -3.73 -15.45 -11.16
N ARG A 158 -3.54 -16.68 -10.72
CA ARG A 158 -2.47 -17.07 -9.80
C ARG A 158 -1.09 -16.91 -10.43
N ALA A 159 -0.93 -17.30 -11.70
CA ALA A 159 0.34 -17.15 -12.42
C ALA A 159 0.74 -15.66 -12.52
N LEU A 160 -0.20 -14.79 -12.91
CA LEU A 160 0.03 -13.35 -12.94
C LEU A 160 0.39 -12.81 -11.56
N TYR A 161 -0.40 -13.16 -10.55
CA TYR A 161 -0.18 -12.68 -9.20
C TYR A 161 1.18 -13.10 -8.63
N PHE A 162 1.57 -14.38 -8.79
CA PHE A 162 2.85 -14.87 -8.31
C PHE A 162 4.03 -14.28 -9.11
N TYR A 163 3.86 -14.07 -10.41
CA TYR A 163 4.84 -13.37 -11.23
C TYR A 163 5.11 -11.97 -10.65
N GLN A 164 4.06 -11.20 -10.38
CA GLN A 164 4.17 -9.85 -9.82
C GLN A 164 4.83 -9.84 -8.45
N VAL A 165 4.38 -10.72 -7.54
CA VAL A 165 4.99 -10.84 -6.21
C VAL A 165 6.47 -11.26 -6.33
N GLY A 166 6.78 -12.17 -7.26
CA GLY A 166 8.15 -12.58 -7.54
C GLY A 166 9.05 -11.45 -8.02
N GLU A 167 8.57 -10.60 -8.91
CA GLU A 167 9.36 -9.48 -9.45
C GLU A 167 9.83 -8.51 -8.35
N TYR A 168 8.96 -8.15 -7.40
CA TYR A 168 9.36 -7.20 -6.35
C TYR A 168 9.95 -7.85 -5.09
N THR A 169 9.87 -9.18 -4.94
CA THR A 169 10.46 -9.90 -3.79
C THR A 169 11.80 -10.56 -4.11
N THR A 170 12.18 -10.61 -5.38
CA THR A 170 13.43 -11.19 -5.85
C THR A 170 14.32 -10.14 -6.52
N SER A 171 15.57 -10.49 -6.82
CA SER A 171 16.49 -9.64 -7.58
C SER A 171 16.40 -9.89 -9.09
N LEU A 172 15.27 -10.41 -9.58
CA LEU A 172 15.09 -10.81 -10.98
C LEU A 172 14.21 -9.85 -11.78
N ALA A 173 13.90 -8.67 -11.22
CA ALA A 173 13.13 -7.66 -11.94
C ALA A 173 13.87 -7.25 -13.23
N PRO A 174 13.14 -7.08 -14.36
CA PRO A 174 13.75 -6.68 -15.62
C PRO A 174 14.33 -5.27 -15.53
N GLU A 175 15.33 -5.02 -16.38
CA GLU A 175 15.87 -3.67 -16.53
C GLU A 175 14.77 -2.68 -16.97
N PRO A 176 14.84 -1.40 -16.55
CA PRO A 176 13.80 -0.41 -16.87
C PRO A 176 13.50 -0.31 -18.37
N SER A 177 14.48 -0.50 -19.24
CA SER A 177 14.35 -0.46 -20.70
C SER A 177 13.58 -1.66 -21.28
N GLU A 178 13.50 -2.78 -20.56
CA GLU A 178 12.88 -4.03 -21.02
C GLU A 178 11.46 -4.21 -20.46
N ARG A 179 11.08 -3.44 -19.45
CA ARG A 179 9.82 -3.61 -18.71
C ARG A 179 8.58 -3.56 -19.58
N GLU A 180 8.50 -2.56 -20.46
CA GLU A 180 7.32 -2.38 -21.32
C GLU A 180 7.16 -3.56 -22.31
N GLU A 181 8.26 -3.99 -22.92
CA GLU A 181 8.25 -5.13 -23.84
C GLU A 181 7.88 -6.43 -23.10
N MET A 182 8.44 -6.65 -21.91
CA MET A 182 8.11 -7.82 -21.09
C MET A 182 6.64 -7.82 -20.63
N ALA A 183 6.10 -6.65 -20.24
CA ALA A 183 4.70 -6.51 -19.88
C ALA A 183 3.79 -6.88 -21.04
N GLU A 184 4.08 -6.39 -22.24
CA GLU A 184 3.28 -6.71 -23.43
C GLU A 184 3.38 -8.19 -23.81
N LYS A 185 4.57 -8.81 -23.70
CA LYS A 185 4.74 -10.24 -23.93
C LYS A 185 4.03 -11.08 -22.87
N LEU A 186 4.12 -10.69 -21.59
CA LEU A 186 3.40 -11.36 -20.50
C LEU A 186 1.89 -11.26 -20.70
N TYR A 187 1.38 -10.08 -21.07
CA TYR A 187 -0.04 -9.91 -21.40
C TYR A 187 -0.47 -10.89 -22.51
N ARG A 188 0.23 -10.91 -23.64
CA ARG A 188 -0.09 -11.83 -24.75
C ARG A 188 -0.03 -13.29 -24.33
N LEU A 189 0.94 -13.66 -23.51
CA LEU A 189 1.05 -15.02 -22.99
C LEU A 189 -0.17 -15.41 -22.14
N LEU A 190 -0.64 -14.47 -21.30
CA LEU A 190 -1.74 -14.73 -20.38
C LEU A 190 -3.14 -14.62 -21.00
N VAL A 191 -3.32 -13.86 -22.10
CA VAL A 191 -4.64 -13.71 -22.76
C VAL A 191 -4.80 -14.56 -24.01
N ARG A 192 -3.77 -15.28 -24.45
CA ARG A 192 -3.85 -16.17 -25.61
C ARG A 192 -4.80 -17.34 -25.30
N ALA A 193 -5.81 -17.50 -26.16
CA ALA A 193 -6.69 -18.66 -26.10
C ALA A 193 -5.89 -19.97 -26.26
N PRO A 194 -6.29 -21.07 -25.60
CA PRO A 194 -5.69 -22.36 -25.87
C PRO A 194 -5.81 -22.69 -27.35
N THR A 195 -4.72 -23.10 -27.98
CA THR A 195 -4.76 -23.70 -29.33
C THR A 195 -5.45 -25.07 -29.21
N SER A 196 -6.62 -25.19 -29.81
CA SER A 196 -7.38 -26.43 -29.90
C SER A 196 -6.53 -27.54 -30.51
#